data_648204b50604d86a58b9838ebac8f228
#
_entry.id   648204b50604d86a58b9838ebac8f228
#
_cell.length_a   1.000
_cell.length_b   1.000
_cell.length_c   1.000
_cell.angle_alpha   90.00
_cell.angle_beta   90.00
_cell.angle_gamma   90.00
#
_symmetry.space_group_name_H-M   'P 1'
#
loop_
_entity.id
_entity.type
_entity.pdbx_description
1 polymer ?
#
loop_
_entity_poly.entity_id
_entity_poly.type
_entity_poly.pdbx_seq_one_letter_code
_entity_poly.pdbx_strand_id
1 'polypeptide(L)'
;MVEAVKSDEEKGVRPDVGIDDGLDLDGAVIVALGCNDKGAWSSCTEALEAAIARFRSEGIDVVARSSWWSSQAWPDPHDPAFLNGVVIVRTEHDPHALMAALGRIEDAFGRERSVRNAPRTLDLDLIAYGRLSGDLQGLILPHPRAAERRFVMGPLAEIA
;
A
#
# COMPACT_ATOMS: atom_id res chain seq x y z
N MET A 1 -11.85 -6.05 16.38
CA MET A 1 -12.00 -4.90 15.46
C MET A 1 -10.66 -4.20 15.34
N VAL A 2 -10.22 -3.98 14.13
CA VAL A 2 -8.96 -3.26 13.89
C VAL A 2 -9.27 -1.78 13.81
N GLU A 3 -8.69 -1.00 14.70
CA GLU A 3 -8.80 0.45 14.68
C GLU A 3 -7.49 1.03 14.13
N ALA A 4 -7.59 1.79 13.05
CA ALA A 4 -6.45 2.44 12.45
C ALA A 4 -6.25 3.81 13.11
N VAL A 5 -5.05 4.06 13.60
CA VAL A 5 -4.68 5.31 14.24
C VAL A 5 -3.46 5.87 13.52
N LYS A 6 -3.49 7.16 13.26
CA LYS A 6 -2.38 7.84 12.62
C LYS A 6 -1.16 7.82 13.54
N SER A 7 -0.03 7.36 13.04
CA SER A 7 1.21 7.29 13.80
C SER A 7 1.73 8.70 14.14
N ASP A 8 2.05 8.93 15.42
CA ASP A 8 2.57 10.24 15.86
C ASP A 8 3.94 10.57 15.29
N GLU A 9 4.71 9.57 14.90
CA GLU A 9 6.04 9.75 14.31
C GLU A 9 6.00 10.31 12.89
N GLU A 10 4.85 10.23 12.23
CA GLU A 10 4.71 10.58 10.83
C GLU A 10 4.12 11.98 10.59
N LYS A 11 3.85 12.73 11.64
CA LYS A 11 3.22 14.06 11.52
C LYS A 11 4.06 15.11 10.80
N GLY A 12 5.32 14.81 10.51
CA GLY A 12 6.24 15.75 9.86
C GLY A 12 6.40 15.55 8.36
N VAL A 13 5.98 14.42 7.83
CA VAL A 13 6.14 14.12 6.40
C VAL A 13 4.78 14.14 5.72
N ARG A 14 4.25 15.34 5.58
CA ARG A 14 3.20 15.51 4.57
C ARG A 14 3.87 15.43 3.22
N PRO A 15 3.48 14.51 2.36
CA PRO A 15 3.92 14.63 0.98
C PRO A 15 3.46 16.00 0.49
N ASP A 16 4.38 16.70 -0.10
CA ASP A 16 4.06 17.90 -0.86
C ASP A 16 3.29 17.47 -2.11
N VAL A 17 2.08 17.02 -1.88
CA VAL A 17 1.19 16.71 -2.97
C VAL A 17 0.01 17.63 -2.81
N GLY A 18 0.20 18.82 -3.29
CA GLY A 18 -0.96 19.49 -3.83
C GLY A 18 -1.61 18.48 -4.78
N ILE A 19 -2.87 18.19 -4.60
CA ILE A 19 -3.65 17.54 -5.64
C ILE A 19 -3.42 18.44 -6.85
N ASP A 20 -2.48 18.02 -7.68
CA ASP A 20 -2.22 18.73 -8.90
C ASP A 20 -3.51 18.72 -9.70
N ASP A 21 -3.87 19.86 -10.23
CA ASP A 21 -5.03 20.06 -11.10
C ASP A 21 -5.08 19.07 -12.27
N GLY A 22 -4.04 18.28 -12.46
CA GLY A 22 -3.96 17.22 -13.46
C GLY A 22 -4.19 15.81 -12.95
N LEU A 23 -4.49 15.60 -11.65
CA LEU A 23 -4.74 14.25 -11.13
C LEU A 23 -6.17 13.81 -11.48
N ASP A 24 -6.29 12.96 -12.49
CA ASP A 24 -7.54 12.32 -12.83
C ASP A 24 -7.84 11.18 -11.83
N LEU A 25 -8.68 11.47 -10.85
CA LEU A 25 -9.08 10.48 -9.85
C LEU A 25 -9.88 9.32 -10.47
N ASP A 26 -10.56 9.54 -11.57
CA ASP A 26 -11.29 8.47 -12.30
C ASP A 26 -10.33 7.49 -12.97
N GLY A 27 -9.15 7.97 -13.35
CA GLY A 27 -8.09 7.13 -13.91
C GLY A 27 -7.04 6.68 -12.88
N ALA A 28 -7.25 6.97 -11.59
CA ALA A 28 -6.26 6.71 -10.56
C ALA A 28 -5.95 5.22 -10.39
N VAL A 29 -4.66 4.92 -10.29
CA VAL A 29 -4.17 3.60 -9.92
C VAL A 29 -3.73 3.68 -8.46
N ILE A 30 -4.36 2.88 -7.61
CA ILE A 30 -4.22 2.97 -6.16
C ILE A 30 -3.59 1.69 -5.62
N VAL A 31 -2.48 1.84 -4.90
CA VAL A 31 -1.75 0.74 -4.26
C VAL A 31 -1.71 0.98 -2.76
N ALA A 32 -2.10 -0.03 -1.99
CA ALA A 32 -1.96 -0.03 -0.54
C ALA A 32 -0.65 -0.71 -0.14
N LEU A 33 0.01 -0.17 0.88
CA LEU A 33 1.24 -0.71 1.43
C LEU A 33 1.04 -1.01 2.91
N GLY A 34 1.62 -2.11 3.37
CA GLY A 34 1.58 -2.49 4.77
C GLY A 34 2.87 -3.17 5.22
N CYS A 35 3.18 -3.01 6.50
CA CYS A 35 4.31 -3.65 7.16
C CYS A 35 3.97 -3.91 8.62
N ASN A 36 4.27 -5.11 9.13
CA ASN A 36 4.24 -5.39 10.57
C ASN A 36 5.47 -6.16 11.06
N ASP A 37 6.42 -6.38 10.19
CA ASP A 37 7.71 -6.97 10.52
C ASP A 37 8.80 -6.18 9.80
N LYS A 38 9.61 -5.46 10.55
CA LYS A 38 10.67 -4.63 9.96
C LYS A 38 11.75 -5.43 9.23
N GLY A 39 11.85 -6.74 9.46
CA GLY A 39 12.87 -7.59 8.86
C GLY A 39 14.28 -7.09 9.16
N ALA A 40 15.07 -6.91 8.12
CA ALA A 40 16.43 -6.35 8.22
C ALA A 40 16.47 -4.83 8.35
N TRP A 41 15.33 -4.15 8.26
CA TRP A 41 15.24 -2.69 8.35
C TRP A 41 15.17 -2.22 9.82
N SER A 42 15.49 -0.97 10.08
CA SER A 42 15.45 -0.44 11.44
C SER A 42 14.02 -0.24 11.95
N SER A 43 13.06 -0.04 11.04
CA SER A 43 11.65 0.13 11.36
C SER A 43 10.78 -0.21 10.15
N CYS A 44 9.48 -0.42 10.38
CA CYS A 44 8.51 -0.54 9.30
C CYS A 44 8.44 0.72 8.43
N THR A 45 8.55 1.90 9.02
CA THR A 45 8.61 3.15 8.27
C THR A 45 9.76 3.13 7.26
N GLU A 46 10.96 2.75 7.69
CA GLU A 46 12.12 2.66 6.80
C GLU A 46 11.91 1.63 5.71
N ALA A 47 11.36 0.46 6.03
CA ALA A 47 11.05 -0.58 5.06
C ALA A 47 10.06 -0.08 4.00
N LEU A 48 8.99 0.60 4.41
CA LEU A 48 7.98 1.15 3.51
C LEU A 48 8.53 2.27 2.63
N GLU A 49 9.35 3.16 3.19
CA GLU A 49 10.02 4.22 2.41
C GLU A 49 10.96 3.62 1.37
N ALA A 50 11.70 2.58 1.73
CA ALA A 50 12.57 1.87 0.80
C ALA A 50 11.77 1.17 -0.32
N ALA A 51 10.61 0.63 0.01
CA ALA A 51 9.72 0.03 -0.99
C ALA A 51 9.23 1.06 -2.01
N ILE A 52 8.80 2.23 -1.55
CA ILE A 52 8.38 3.32 -2.43
C ILE A 52 9.53 3.76 -3.35
N ALA A 53 10.75 3.83 -2.82
CA ALA A 53 11.93 4.17 -3.63
C ALA A 53 12.19 3.16 -4.75
N ARG A 54 11.75 1.92 -4.61
CA ARG A 54 11.91 0.89 -5.64
C ARG A 54 10.84 0.93 -6.72
N PHE A 55 9.73 1.60 -6.50
CA PHE A 55 8.63 1.66 -7.46
C PHE A 55 9.10 2.18 -8.82
N ARG A 56 9.91 3.21 -8.83
CA ARG A 56 10.40 3.81 -10.07
C ARG A 56 11.21 2.84 -10.92
N SER A 57 12.03 1.99 -10.32
CA SER A 57 12.81 0.98 -11.04
C SER A 57 11.93 -0.10 -11.67
N GLU A 58 10.70 -0.24 -11.21
CA GLU A 58 9.71 -1.18 -11.74
C GLU A 58 8.71 -0.51 -12.70
N GLY A 59 8.97 0.73 -13.12
CA GLY A 59 8.09 1.43 -14.04
C GLY A 59 6.84 2.01 -13.41
N ILE A 60 6.90 2.31 -12.11
CA ILE A 60 5.78 2.84 -11.34
C ILE A 60 6.18 4.19 -10.76
N ASP A 61 5.49 5.24 -11.17
CA ASP A 61 5.72 6.59 -10.64
C ASP A 61 4.69 6.92 -9.56
N VAL A 62 5.15 7.21 -8.36
CA VAL A 62 4.29 7.66 -7.25
C VAL A 62 3.97 9.12 -7.45
N VAL A 63 2.68 9.45 -7.60
CA VAL A 63 2.21 10.82 -7.83
C VAL A 63 1.53 11.42 -6.61
N ALA A 64 1.07 10.59 -5.67
CA ALA A 64 0.51 11.03 -4.40
C ALA A 64 0.71 9.93 -3.37
N ARG A 65 0.86 10.30 -2.11
CA ARG A 65 1.01 9.33 -1.02
C ARG A 65 0.38 9.84 0.27
N SER A 66 -0.23 8.92 1.02
CA SER A 66 -0.75 9.24 2.34
C SER A 66 0.37 9.32 3.38
N SER A 67 0.06 9.81 4.58
CA SER A 67 0.86 9.53 5.75
C SER A 67 0.72 8.06 6.15
N TRP A 68 1.60 7.59 7.04
CA TRP A 68 1.50 6.23 7.56
C TRP A 68 0.47 6.16 8.69
N TRP A 69 -0.31 5.08 8.69
CA TRP A 69 -1.33 4.81 9.70
C TRP A 69 -0.96 3.54 10.45
N SER A 70 -1.10 3.57 11.77
CA SER A 70 -0.87 2.40 12.60
C SER A 70 -2.19 1.71 12.92
N SER A 71 -2.22 0.39 12.81
CA SER A 71 -3.37 -0.42 13.18
C SER A 71 -2.95 -1.60 14.05
N GLN A 72 -3.82 -1.97 15.00
CA GLN A 72 -3.58 -3.13 15.86
C GLN A 72 -3.55 -4.40 15.03
N ALA A 73 -2.63 -5.31 15.36
CA ALA A 73 -2.55 -6.62 14.73
C ALA A 73 -3.81 -7.46 14.99
N TRP A 74 -4.15 -8.29 14.04
CA TRP A 74 -5.25 -9.24 14.12
C TRP A 74 -4.80 -10.57 13.49
N PRO A 75 -5.16 -11.73 14.01
CA PRO A 75 -6.09 -11.97 15.14
C PRO A 75 -5.50 -11.80 16.54
N ASP A 76 -4.18 -11.76 16.68
CA ASP A 76 -3.52 -11.61 17.99
C ASP A 76 -3.05 -10.17 18.20
N PRO A 77 -3.66 -9.42 19.13
CA PRO A 77 -3.24 -8.04 19.40
C PRO A 77 -1.84 -7.92 20.04
N HIS A 78 -1.22 -9.03 20.45
CA HIS A 78 0.16 -9.06 20.96
C HIS A 78 1.18 -9.11 19.84
N ASP A 79 0.76 -9.45 18.61
CA ASP A 79 1.63 -9.34 17.44
C ASP A 79 1.95 -7.86 17.15
N PRO A 80 3.07 -7.58 16.44
CA PRO A 80 3.42 -6.21 16.07
C PRO A 80 2.29 -5.52 15.30
N ALA A 81 2.02 -4.27 15.62
CA ALA A 81 1.03 -3.46 14.92
C ALA A 81 1.42 -3.30 13.44
N PHE A 82 0.41 -3.22 12.57
CA PHE A 82 0.62 -2.88 11.17
C PHE A 82 0.83 -1.38 11.00
N LEU A 83 1.77 -1.02 10.13
CA LEU A 83 1.90 0.31 9.59
C LEU A 83 1.41 0.28 8.14
N ASN A 84 0.48 1.16 7.79
CA ASN A 84 -0.20 1.15 6.51
C ASN A 84 -0.19 2.52 5.85
N GLY A 85 -0.20 2.52 4.52
CA GLY A 85 -0.37 3.71 3.73
C GLY A 85 -0.91 3.38 2.36
N VAL A 86 -1.25 4.41 1.60
CA VAL A 86 -1.76 4.30 0.25
C VAL A 86 -1.01 5.27 -0.65
N VAL A 87 -0.74 4.84 -1.86
CA VAL A 87 -0.16 5.69 -2.90
C VAL A 87 -1.04 5.67 -4.14
N ILE A 88 -1.06 6.79 -4.83
CA ILE A 88 -1.60 6.88 -6.19
C ILE A 88 -0.39 6.87 -7.12
N VAL A 89 -0.44 6.04 -8.14
CA VAL A 89 0.69 5.83 -9.05
C VAL A 89 0.28 6.06 -10.50
N ARG A 90 1.27 6.33 -11.35
CA ARG A 90 1.17 6.25 -12.80
C ARG A 90 2.07 5.14 -13.30
N THR A 91 1.58 4.37 -14.25
CA THR A 91 2.35 3.29 -14.85
C THR A 91 1.80 2.97 -16.24
N GLU A 92 2.66 2.47 -17.11
CA GLU A 92 2.26 1.91 -18.39
C GLU A 92 1.93 0.42 -18.31
N HIS A 93 2.19 -0.20 -17.15
CA HIS A 93 1.80 -1.58 -16.90
C HIS A 93 0.28 -1.73 -16.92
N ASP A 94 -0.22 -2.78 -17.56
CA ASP A 94 -1.59 -3.22 -17.33
C ASP A 94 -1.76 -3.78 -15.91
N PRO A 95 -2.98 -4.05 -15.43
CA PRO A 95 -3.19 -4.52 -14.06
C PRO A 95 -2.40 -5.78 -13.69
N HIS A 96 -2.31 -6.76 -14.58
CA HIS A 96 -1.55 -7.99 -14.32
C HIS A 96 -0.05 -7.75 -14.28
N ALA A 97 0.48 -6.94 -15.19
CA ALA A 97 1.89 -6.57 -15.20
C ALA A 97 2.25 -5.75 -13.96
N LEU A 98 1.36 -4.86 -13.52
CA LEU A 98 1.54 -4.11 -12.28
C LEU A 98 1.57 -5.04 -11.06
N MET A 99 0.66 -5.99 -10.98
CA MET A 99 0.66 -6.98 -9.90
C MET A 99 1.96 -7.79 -9.87
N ALA A 100 2.49 -8.16 -11.04
CA ALA A 100 3.77 -8.85 -11.13
C ALA A 100 4.93 -7.97 -10.63
N ALA A 101 4.92 -6.68 -10.97
CA ALA A 101 5.92 -5.73 -10.51
C ALA A 101 5.87 -5.55 -8.97
N LEU A 102 4.67 -5.40 -8.43
CA LEU A 102 4.47 -5.33 -6.97
C LEU A 102 4.97 -6.61 -6.27
N GLY A 103 4.70 -7.77 -6.87
CA GLY A 103 5.19 -9.06 -6.36
C GLY A 103 6.71 -9.15 -6.33
N ARG A 104 7.40 -8.62 -7.34
CA ARG A 104 8.87 -8.58 -7.36
C ARG A 104 9.43 -7.69 -6.24
N ILE A 105 8.75 -6.58 -5.96
CA ILE A 105 9.15 -5.70 -4.84
C ILE A 105 8.95 -6.43 -3.51
N GLU A 106 7.80 -7.08 -3.31
CA GLU A 106 7.56 -7.88 -2.10
C GLU A 106 8.61 -8.96 -1.90
N ASP A 107 8.97 -9.68 -2.95
CA ASP A 107 9.99 -10.74 -2.90
C ASP A 107 11.38 -10.18 -2.53
N ALA A 108 11.71 -8.99 -3.02
CA ALA A 108 12.96 -8.31 -2.67
C ALA A 108 13.03 -7.93 -1.18
N PHE A 109 11.89 -7.81 -0.50
CA PHE A 109 11.79 -7.51 0.93
C PHE A 109 11.61 -8.76 1.79
N GLY A 110 11.84 -9.96 1.22
CA GLY A 110 11.89 -11.21 1.96
C GLY A 110 10.52 -11.81 2.29
N ARG A 111 9.50 -11.56 1.47
CA ARG A 111 8.17 -12.13 1.70
C ARG A 111 8.20 -13.66 1.68
N GLU A 112 7.77 -14.29 2.77
CA GLU A 112 7.49 -15.72 2.83
C GLU A 112 6.02 -15.99 2.55
N ARG A 113 5.75 -16.76 1.48
CA ARG A 113 4.38 -17.07 1.05
C ARG A 113 3.88 -18.41 1.61
N SER A 114 4.75 -19.18 2.28
CA SER A 114 4.47 -20.51 2.77
C SER A 114 3.63 -20.55 4.06
N VAL A 115 3.63 -19.45 4.82
CA VAL A 115 2.91 -19.33 6.08
C VAL A 115 1.79 -18.30 5.94
N ARG A 116 0.55 -18.76 6.08
CA ARG A 116 -0.62 -17.90 6.02
C ARG A 116 -0.70 -17.02 7.28
N ASN A 117 -0.98 -15.72 7.11
CA ASN A 117 -1.06 -14.73 8.18
C ASN A 117 0.25 -14.52 8.97
N ALA A 118 1.39 -14.96 8.45
CA ALA A 118 2.68 -14.66 9.05
C ALA A 118 2.97 -13.15 9.00
N PRO A 119 3.74 -12.60 9.97
CA PRO A 119 4.22 -11.23 9.88
C PRO A 119 4.97 -10.98 8.56
N ARG A 120 4.73 -9.82 7.95
CA ARG A 120 5.27 -9.48 6.64
C ARG A 120 6.01 -8.16 6.70
N THR A 121 7.22 -8.15 6.17
CA THR A 121 7.97 -6.90 6.02
C THR A 121 7.26 -5.96 5.05
N LEU A 122 6.73 -6.51 3.96
CA LEU A 122 6.06 -5.70 2.95
C LEU A 122 4.86 -6.45 2.36
N ASP A 123 3.74 -5.77 2.35
CA ASP A 123 2.53 -6.23 1.69
C ASP A 123 2.05 -5.11 0.75
N LEU A 124 1.92 -5.43 -0.53
CA LEU A 124 1.51 -4.49 -1.57
C LEU A 124 0.24 -5.01 -2.25
N ASP A 125 -0.84 -4.23 -2.18
CA ASP A 125 -2.11 -4.60 -2.78
C ASP A 125 -2.53 -3.58 -3.83
N LEU A 126 -2.91 -4.04 -5.01
CA LEU A 126 -3.58 -3.22 -6.00
C LEU A 126 -5.04 -3.03 -5.59
N ILE A 127 -5.41 -1.82 -5.25
CA ILE A 127 -6.75 -1.49 -4.76
C ILE A 127 -7.70 -1.12 -5.89
N ALA A 128 -7.24 -0.30 -6.81
CA ALA A 128 -8.03 0.14 -7.96
C ALA A 128 -7.11 0.47 -9.13
N TYR A 129 -7.63 0.29 -10.32
CA TYR A 129 -6.94 0.62 -11.57
C TYR A 129 -7.91 1.40 -12.46
N GLY A 130 -7.95 2.70 -12.27
CA GLY A 130 -8.90 3.55 -12.96
C GLY A 130 -10.33 3.09 -12.70
N ARG A 131 -11.11 2.98 -13.75
CA ARG A 131 -12.50 2.53 -13.69
C ARG A 131 -12.69 1.03 -13.96
N LEU A 132 -11.61 0.27 -14.07
CA LEU A 132 -11.70 -1.17 -14.30
C LEU A 132 -12.41 -1.84 -13.12
N SER A 133 -13.39 -2.66 -13.43
CA SER A 133 -14.15 -3.38 -12.43
C SER A 133 -14.49 -4.79 -12.90
N GLY A 134 -14.63 -5.69 -11.94
CA GLY A 134 -14.94 -7.09 -12.18
C GLY A 134 -13.74 -8.01 -12.04
N ASP A 135 -13.90 -9.24 -12.50
CA ASP A 135 -12.87 -10.27 -12.50
C ASP A 135 -12.08 -10.21 -13.82
N LEU A 136 -10.83 -9.76 -13.72
CA LEU A 136 -9.91 -9.66 -14.85
C LEU A 136 -8.96 -10.86 -14.82
N GLN A 137 -9.43 -12.03 -15.20
CA GLN A 137 -8.64 -13.28 -15.23
C GLN A 137 -8.01 -13.59 -13.85
N GLY A 138 -8.83 -13.60 -12.82
CA GLY A 138 -8.41 -13.89 -11.45
C GLY A 138 -8.03 -12.67 -10.61
N LEU A 139 -7.87 -11.51 -11.23
CA LEU A 139 -7.64 -10.25 -10.52
C LEU A 139 -8.97 -9.48 -10.40
N ILE A 140 -9.47 -9.36 -9.19
CA ILE A 140 -10.74 -8.66 -8.92
C ILE A 140 -10.45 -7.21 -8.58
N LEU A 141 -11.02 -6.28 -9.36
CA LEU A 141 -10.90 -4.83 -9.15
C LEU A 141 -12.29 -4.18 -9.04
N PRO A 142 -12.49 -3.16 -8.20
CA PRO A 142 -11.58 -2.79 -7.10
C PRO A 142 -11.34 -3.93 -6.12
N HIS A 143 -10.28 -3.82 -5.32
CA HIS A 143 -9.99 -4.86 -4.31
C HIS A 143 -11.24 -5.12 -3.46
N PRO A 144 -11.72 -6.38 -3.34
CA PRO A 144 -13.07 -6.66 -2.83
C PRO A 144 -13.27 -6.29 -1.36
N ARG A 145 -12.18 -6.14 -0.60
CA ARG A 145 -12.24 -5.81 0.84
C ARG A 145 -11.77 -4.38 1.16
N ALA A 146 -11.40 -3.59 0.16
CA ALA A 146 -10.84 -2.25 0.38
C ALA A 146 -11.81 -1.34 1.14
N ALA A 147 -13.07 -1.31 0.75
CA ALA A 147 -14.09 -0.45 1.37
C ALA A 147 -14.36 -0.80 2.85
N GLU A 148 -14.07 -2.03 3.27
CA GLU A 148 -14.26 -2.51 4.64
C GLU A 148 -13.06 -2.25 5.54
N ARG A 149 -11.92 -1.84 4.96
CA ARG A 149 -10.65 -1.70 5.68
C ARG A 149 -10.32 -0.24 5.96
N ARG A 150 -10.39 0.18 7.22
CA ARG A 150 -10.02 1.54 7.63
C ARG A 150 -8.58 1.89 7.29
N PHE A 151 -7.67 0.91 7.37
CA PHE A 151 -6.26 1.10 7.05
C PHE A 151 -5.99 1.28 5.55
N VAL A 152 -7.00 1.14 4.71
CA VAL A 152 -6.98 1.51 3.30
C VAL A 152 -7.75 2.81 3.09
N MET A 153 -8.98 2.87 3.58
CA MET A 153 -9.88 4.01 3.34
C MET A 153 -9.46 5.28 4.09
N GLY A 154 -8.89 5.13 5.29
CA GLY A 154 -8.37 6.26 6.05
C GLY A 154 -7.23 6.96 5.32
N PRO A 155 -6.13 6.26 5.00
CA PRO A 155 -5.04 6.83 4.21
C PRO A 155 -5.51 7.37 2.85
N LEU A 156 -6.39 6.65 2.16
CA LEU A 156 -6.90 7.08 0.86
C LEU A 156 -7.65 8.41 0.97
N ALA A 157 -8.44 8.60 2.02
CA ALA A 157 -9.19 9.85 2.23
C ALA A 157 -8.30 11.08 2.38
N GLU A 158 -7.02 10.91 2.75
CA GLU A 158 -6.08 12.03 2.83
C GLU A 158 -5.67 12.58 1.45
N ILE A 159 -5.72 11.74 0.43
CA ILE A 159 -5.13 12.04 -0.89
C ILE A 159 -6.13 11.96 -2.04
N ALA A 160 -7.36 11.58 -1.74
CA ALA A 160 -8.42 11.48 -2.75
C ALA A 160 -9.49 12.54 -2.57
#